data_bbfc51870995c75daae17fedcbac24b5
#
_entry.id   bbfc51870995c75daae17fedcbac24b5
#
_cell.length_a   1.000
_cell.length_b   1.000
_cell.length_c   1.000
_cell.angle_alpha   90.00
_cell.angle_beta   90.00
_cell.angle_gamma   90.00
#
_symmetry.space_group_name_H-M   'P 1'
#
loop_
_entity.id
_entity.type
_entity.pdbx_description
1 polymer ?
#
loop_
_entity_poly.entity_id
_entity_poly.type
_entity_poly.pdbx_seq_one_letter_code
_entity_poly.pdbx_strand_id
1 'polypeptide(L)'
;MGSQAAGCRSGGPDPPIRHTECRGPGFTGVSGELLSVAVAGQAGAPGASAPLRQRALHLMRHALGLDVKASDHSIAVLHSDESEVPGLDRRELRQLDRIRLMGATGTVLMAISALGIGAQPVHQNPTSGMRVLGIFARAHTGSLAMCMVGTVTVVLAWLLLGRFSIGGLGGSPLRRITRRQLDRTLLVWIIPLCAAPPMFSNDVYSYLAQSEITARGIDPYVEGPVAGLGIDNVLTNNVPNIWRETPAPYGPLFLWIGRGIAEITGDNILAGVWVHRLLALAGVALIVWALPRLSVRCGVAPVSALWLGVANPLVLFHLIGGVHNDALMLGLMLAGLELMLRAVHGRPGDGGPPPLDARGWALLIGGAVTVSLSSSVKITSIIVLGFAGMALARRWGPGIRPVVKAAALLGVVAGLTTLVISTASGLGFGWLDTVSVANAVRSWMSLPTALGIVTGFGGVLLGLGDHTTALLSITRPIAGVVAGFITVRMLIATWTGRIHPVGALGVSLGAIVLLFPVVQPWYLLWAIVPMAAWATRPVFRVPAIGISAVVSVILMPRGADLEVFQIVGSAVATVIVSVLFIVVTRNALPWRGQQGVSAPSQPAGAYGVTS
;
A
#
# COMPACT_ATOMS: atom_id res chain seq x y z
N MET A 1 -13.60 -36.54 -55.44
CA MET A 1 -14.83 -36.12 -56.11
C MET A 1 -15.08 -34.73 -55.65
N GLY A 2 -14.84 -33.77 -56.32
CA GLY A 2 -15.09 -33.14 -57.60
C GLY A 2 -15.26 -31.69 -57.21
N SER A 3 -14.43 -30.79 -57.58
CA SER A 3 -14.19 -30.16 -58.87
C SER A 3 -14.96 -28.85 -59.06
N GLN A 4 -14.17 -27.82 -59.27
CA GLN A 4 -14.34 -26.74 -60.26
C GLN A 4 -15.25 -25.58 -59.87
N ALA A 5 -15.02 -24.36 -60.19
CA ALA A 5 -14.00 -23.58 -60.89
C ALA A 5 -14.62 -22.23 -61.25
N ALA A 6 -13.82 -21.21 -61.11
CA ALA A 6 -13.61 -20.08 -62.04
C ALA A 6 -14.77 -19.16 -62.50
N GLY A 7 -14.50 -17.86 -62.49
CA GLY A 7 -15.21 -16.85 -63.28
C GLY A 7 -14.70 -15.43 -63.04
N CYS A 8 -13.70 -15.00 -63.78
CA CYS A 8 -13.27 -13.61 -63.97
C CYS A 8 -14.24 -12.79 -64.82
N ARG A 9 -14.30 -11.46 -64.64
CA ARG A 9 -14.26 -10.33 -65.64
C ARG A 9 -14.64 -9.04 -64.95
N SER A 10 -13.74 -8.04 -64.91
CA SER A 10 -13.50 -6.91 -65.84
C SER A 10 -14.59 -5.84 -65.72
N GLY A 11 -14.36 -4.60 -65.51
CA GLY A 11 -13.39 -3.63 -65.80
C GLY A 11 -13.99 -2.24 -65.66
N GLY A 12 -13.24 -1.30 -65.24
CA GLY A 12 -13.05 0.12 -65.35
C GLY A 12 -14.27 1.08 -65.34
N PRO A 13 -14.08 2.42 -65.38
CA PRO A 13 -12.92 3.24 -65.06
C PRO A 13 -13.26 4.42 -64.09
N ASP A 14 -12.24 5.08 -63.55
CA ASP A 14 -12.29 6.34 -62.82
C ASP A 14 -12.84 7.53 -63.59
N PRO A 15 -13.31 8.56 -62.93
CA PRO A 15 -13.06 9.94 -63.32
C PRO A 15 -12.66 10.87 -62.15
N PRO A 16 -12.34 12.17 -62.40
CA PRO A 16 -11.03 12.73 -62.20
C PRO A 16 -10.98 13.77 -61.03
N ILE A 17 -9.75 14.01 -60.63
CA ILE A 17 -9.26 15.07 -59.72
C ILE A 17 -9.72 16.48 -60.16
N ARG A 18 -10.24 17.27 -59.26
CA ARG A 18 -10.29 18.74 -59.39
C ARG A 18 -9.43 19.39 -58.31
N HIS A 19 -8.34 19.99 -58.78
CA HIS A 19 -7.58 21.03 -58.07
C HIS A 19 -8.41 22.32 -58.01
N THR A 20 -8.43 22.95 -56.84
CA THR A 20 -8.68 24.39 -56.73
C THR A 20 -7.61 25.00 -55.82
N GLU A 21 -6.72 25.72 -56.50
CA GLU A 21 -5.82 26.70 -55.91
C GLU A 21 -6.64 27.86 -55.30
N CYS A 22 -6.19 28.38 -54.16
CA CYS A 22 -6.40 29.80 -53.83
C CYS A 22 -5.15 30.34 -53.12
N ARG A 23 -4.63 31.35 -53.78
CA ARG A 23 -3.48 32.23 -53.52
C ARG A 23 -3.54 32.91 -52.14
N GLY A 24 -2.32 33.10 -51.59
CA GLY A 24 -2.09 34.10 -50.57
C GLY A 24 -2.06 35.53 -51.10
N PRO A 25 -1.93 36.50 -50.22
CA PRO A 25 -0.68 37.28 -50.21
C PRO A 25 -0.25 37.70 -48.82
N GLY A 26 1.02 37.87 -48.54
CA GLY A 26 1.74 39.13 -48.56
C GLY A 26 2.57 39.29 -47.31
N PHE A 27 3.85 39.17 -47.41
CA PHE A 27 4.87 39.57 -46.42
C PHE A 27 4.82 41.07 -46.14
N THR A 28 4.99 41.46 -44.85
CA THR A 28 5.99 42.49 -44.42
C THR A 28 6.04 42.57 -42.89
N GLY A 29 7.25 42.77 -42.32
CA GLY A 29 7.44 43.41 -41.04
C GLY A 29 8.16 42.63 -39.97
N VAL A 30 9.48 42.66 -39.98
CA VAL A 30 10.41 42.34 -38.88
C VAL A 30 10.30 43.41 -37.81
N SER A 31 10.23 43.06 -36.54
CA SER A 31 10.97 43.67 -35.42
C SER A 31 10.34 43.33 -34.08
N GLY A 32 11.11 42.67 -33.22
CA GLY A 32 11.30 42.96 -31.79
C GLY A 32 10.07 42.88 -30.88
N GLU A 33 10.08 41.87 -30.03
CA GLU A 33 9.95 42.10 -28.58
C GLU A 33 9.95 40.77 -27.85
N LEU A 34 11.09 40.48 -27.26
CA LEU A 34 11.20 39.66 -26.05
C LEU A 34 10.58 40.44 -24.89
N LEU A 35 9.87 39.74 -24.00
CA LEU A 35 9.24 40.19 -22.74
C LEU A 35 7.75 40.49 -22.84
N SER A 36 6.96 39.41 -22.63
CA SER A 36 5.72 39.48 -21.84
C SER A 36 5.15 38.07 -21.58
N VAL A 37 5.84 37.28 -20.74
CA VAL A 37 5.22 36.21 -19.99
C VAL A 37 5.04 36.70 -18.58
N ALA A 38 3.99 37.41 -18.33
CA ALA A 38 3.51 37.64 -16.98
C ALA A 38 2.04 38.05 -17.03
N VAL A 39 1.31 37.44 -16.11
CA VAL A 39 0.00 37.88 -15.62
C VAL A 39 -1.19 37.60 -16.53
N ALA A 40 -1.68 36.38 -16.41
CA ALA A 40 -3.11 36.13 -16.57
C ALA A 40 -3.61 35.35 -15.36
N GLY A 41 -4.44 35.96 -14.53
CA GLY A 41 -5.28 35.29 -13.55
C GLY A 41 -4.94 35.41 -12.08
N GLN A 42 -4.61 36.57 -11.59
CA GLN A 42 -4.88 36.90 -10.19
C GLN A 42 -6.37 37.21 -10.05
N ALA A 43 -7.14 36.22 -9.58
CA ALA A 43 -8.41 36.51 -8.90
C ALA A 43 -8.02 37.25 -7.61
N GLY A 44 -8.28 38.55 -7.56
CA GLY A 44 -7.77 39.49 -6.56
C GLY A 44 -7.99 39.04 -5.13
N ALA A 45 -6.92 38.93 -4.40
CA ALA A 45 -6.98 38.91 -2.94
C ALA A 45 -7.70 40.19 -2.46
N PRO A 46 -8.60 40.13 -1.47
CA PRO A 46 -9.27 41.31 -0.95
C PRO A 46 -8.21 42.29 -0.45
N GLY A 47 -8.30 43.55 -0.93
CA GLY A 47 -7.36 44.60 -0.59
C GLY A 47 -7.23 44.82 0.92
N ALA A 48 -6.18 45.54 1.33
CA ALA A 48 -5.86 45.80 2.74
C ALA A 48 -7.02 46.43 3.57
N SER A 49 -8.04 46.94 2.91
CA SER A 49 -9.25 47.57 3.49
C SER A 49 -10.42 46.61 3.71
N ALA A 50 -10.34 45.33 3.32
CA ALA A 50 -11.44 44.39 3.51
C ALA A 50 -11.61 44.02 5.00
N PRO A 51 -12.87 43.91 5.51
CA PRO A 51 -13.12 43.54 6.90
C PRO A 51 -12.50 42.20 7.26
N LEU A 52 -11.95 42.07 8.47
CA LEU A 52 -11.24 40.89 8.99
C LEU A 52 -11.99 39.56 8.71
N ARG A 53 -13.33 39.60 8.82
CA ARG A 53 -14.18 38.45 8.51
C ARG A 53 -14.05 37.98 7.04
N GLN A 54 -13.99 38.93 6.08
CA GLN A 54 -13.83 38.58 4.65
C GLN A 54 -12.43 38.05 4.36
N ARG A 55 -11.38 38.59 5.01
CA ARG A 55 -10.00 38.06 4.91
C ARG A 55 -9.89 36.66 5.50
N ALA A 56 -10.49 36.44 6.69
CA ALA A 56 -10.49 35.13 7.32
C ALA A 56 -11.25 34.10 6.46
N LEU A 57 -12.41 34.49 5.88
CA LEU A 57 -13.17 33.64 4.96
C LEU A 57 -12.40 33.32 3.68
N HIS A 58 -11.71 34.31 3.12
CA HIS A 58 -10.87 34.12 1.93
C HIS A 58 -9.67 33.22 2.23
N LEU A 59 -8.96 33.42 3.34
CA LEU A 59 -7.87 32.55 3.78
C LEU A 59 -8.35 31.13 4.07
N MET A 60 -9.51 31.00 4.72
CA MET A 60 -10.12 29.70 4.98
C MET A 60 -10.57 29.00 3.69
N ARG A 61 -11.17 29.73 2.74
CA ARG A 61 -11.52 29.20 1.41
C ARG A 61 -10.29 28.79 0.62
N HIS A 62 -9.23 29.60 0.64
CA HIS A 62 -7.96 29.30 -0.01
C HIS A 62 -7.26 28.11 0.64
N ALA A 63 -7.18 28.05 1.98
CA ALA A 63 -6.62 26.94 2.73
C ALA A 63 -7.38 25.62 2.49
N LEU A 64 -8.73 25.70 2.42
CA LEU A 64 -9.59 24.56 2.09
C LEU A 64 -9.62 24.26 0.58
N GLY A 65 -9.00 25.11 -0.23
CA GLY A 65 -8.94 24.94 -1.68
C GLY A 65 -10.29 25.10 -2.40
N LEU A 66 -11.21 25.86 -1.84
CA LEU A 66 -12.55 26.08 -2.41
C LEU A 66 -12.57 27.14 -3.53
N ASP A 67 -11.54 27.99 -3.61
CA ASP A 67 -11.49 29.13 -4.54
C ASP A 67 -10.87 28.82 -5.91
N VAL A 68 -10.29 27.62 -6.09
CA VAL A 68 -9.65 27.25 -7.36
C VAL A 68 -10.60 26.32 -8.11
N LYS A 69 -11.09 26.74 -9.26
CA LYS A 69 -11.76 25.84 -10.21
C LYS A 69 -10.80 24.70 -10.53
N ALA A 70 -11.27 23.46 -10.42
CA ALA A 70 -10.48 22.29 -10.81
C ALA A 70 -10.14 22.42 -12.30
N SER A 71 -8.93 22.88 -12.61
CA SER A 71 -8.39 22.82 -13.95
C SER A 71 -7.61 21.51 -14.09
N ASP A 72 -7.64 20.90 -15.27
CA ASP A 72 -6.86 19.69 -15.57
C ASP A 72 -5.36 19.87 -15.26
N HIS A 73 -4.87 21.11 -15.29
CA HIS A 73 -3.48 21.47 -14.96
C HIS A 73 -3.10 21.22 -13.49
N SER A 74 -4.03 21.35 -12.52
CA SER A 74 -3.72 21.11 -11.10
C SER A 74 -3.54 19.61 -10.81
N ILE A 75 -4.27 18.74 -11.51
CA ILE A 75 -4.11 17.29 -11.43
C ILE A 75 -2.78 16.88 -12.06
N ALA A 76 -2.40 17.47 -13.20
CA ALA A 76 -1.14 17.20 -13.87
C ALA A 76 0.11 17.58 -13.05
N VAL A 77 0.01 18.54 -12.12
CA VAL A 77 1.11 18.91 -11.22
C VAL A 77 1.35 17.84 -10.15
N LEU A 78 0.28 17.24 -9.59
CA LEU A 78 0.37 16.24 -8.53
C LEU A 78 0.55 14.81 -9.05
N HIS A 79 0.11 14.55 -10.28
CA HIS A 79 0.12 13.26 -10.94
C HIS A 79 0.43 13.41 -12.43
N SER A 80 1.02 12.39 -13.02
CA SER A 80 1.23 12.28 -14.48
C SER A 80 1.00 10.85 -14.92
N ASP A 81 0.41 10.66 -16.09
CA ASP A 81 0.17 9.33 -16.65
C ASP A 81 1.49 8.65 -17.04
N GLU A 82 1.56 7.36 -16.81
CA GLU A 82 2.66 6.53 -17.27
C GLU A 82 2.34 6.03 -18.68
N SER A 83 3.20 6.38 -19.65
CA SER A 83 3.06 5.94 -21.04
C SER A 83 3.20 4.42 -21.17
N GLU A 84 2.55 3.85 -22.17
CA GLU A 84 2.83 2.48 -22.61
C GLU A 84 4.26 2.39 -23.17
N VAL A 85 4.95 1.32 -22.83
CA VAL A 85 6.36 1.12 -23.21
C VAL A 85 6.58 -0.33 -23.64
N PRO A 86 7.58 -0.60 -24.50
CA PRO A 86 7.87 -1.95 -24.98
C PRO A 86 8.31 -2.87 -23.83
N GLY A 87 8.17 -4.18 -24.04
CA GLY A 87 8.68 -5.22 -23.15
C GLY A 87 10.20 -5.30 -23.12
N LEU A 88 10.72 -6.08 -22.17
CA LEU A 88 12.16 -6.27 -21.95
C LEU A 88 12.83 -6.98 -23.14
N ASP A 89 14.07 -6.58 -23.45
CA ASP A 89 14.92 -7.28 -24.40
C ASP A 89 15.56 -8.56 -23.81
N ARG A 90 16.30 -9.34 -24.65
CA ARG A 90 16.92 -10.59 -24.22
C ARG A 90 17.96 -10.43 -23.10
N ARG A 91 18.67 -9.30 -23.04
CA ARG A 91 19.64 -9.00 -22.00
C ARG A 91 18.94 -8.67 -20.68
N GLU A 92 17.93 -7.82 -20.74
CA GLU A 92 17.09 -7.43 -19.61
C GLU A 92 16.31 -8.62 -19.03
N LEU A 93 15.82 -9.53 -19.89
CA LEU A 93 15.19 -10.79 -19.45
C LEU A 93 16.16 -11.66 -18.63
N ARG A 94 17.42 -11.80 -19.06
CA ARG A 94 18.44 -12.53 -18.27
C ARG A 94 18.71 -11.82 -16.94
N GLN A 95 18.71 -10.50 -16.91
CA GLN A 95 18.86 -9.74 -15.66
C GLN A 95 17.65 -9.94 -14.74
N LEU A 96 16.44 -9.95 -15.28
CA LEU A 96 15.20 -10.23 -14.54
C LEU A 96 15.24 -11.63 -13.91
N ASP A 97 15.69 -12.66 -14.65
CA ASP A 97 15.81 -14.02 -14.10
C ASP A 97 16.83 -14.10 -12.96
N ARG A 98 17.94 -13.36 -13.03
CA ARG A 98 18.91 -13.24 -11.92
C ARG A 98 18.32 -12.52 -10.72
N ILE A 99 17.55 -11.44 -10.93
CA ILE A 99 16.86 -10.71 -9.85
C ILE A 99 15.80 -11.61 -9.19
N ARG A 100 15.06 -12.38 -9.99
CA ARG A 100 14.10 -13.36 -9.49
C ARG A 100 14.79 -14.41 -8.60
N LEU A 101 15.89 -14.97 -9.06
CA LEU A 101 16.68 -15.94 -8.30
C LEU A 101 17.24 -15.30 -7.02
N MET A 102 17.78 -14.08 -7.11
CA MET A 102 18.29 -13.34 -5.96
C MET A 102 17.21 -13.17 -4.87
N GLY A 103 16.03 -12.70 -5.21
CA GLY A 103 14.93 -12.56 -4.24
C GLY A 103 14.44 -13.92 -3.71
N ALA A 104 14.41 -14.96 -4.55
CA ALA A 104 14.08 -16.31 -4.13
C ALA A 104 15.10 -16.85 -3.11
N THR A 105 16.40 -16.68 -3.38
CA THR A 105 17.46 -17.04 -2.42
C THR A 105 17.28 -16.29 -1.10
N GLY A 106 16.98 -14.97 -1.16
CA GLY A 106 16.73 -14.19 0.04
C GLY A 106 15.54 -14.71 0.85
N THR A 107 14.41 -15.03 0.22
CA THR A 107 13.24 -15.57 0.93
C THR A 107 13.47 -16.99 1.45
N VAL A 108 14.27 -17.82 0.78
CA VAL A 108 14.68 -19.13 1.28
C VAL A 108 15.57 -18.99 2.51
N LEU A 109 16.57 -18.08 2.49
CA LEU A 109 17.41 -17.79 3.66
C LEU A 109 16.57 -17.34 4.86
N MET A 110 15.59 -16.45 4.63
CA MET A 110 14.66 -16.03 5.67
C MET A 110 13.83 -17.21 6.20
N ALA A 111 13.28 -18.04 5.32
CA ALA A 111 12.46 -19.18 5.72
C ALA A 111 13.22 -20.21 6.56
N ILE A 112 14.46 -20.51 6.19
CA ILE A 112 15.32 -21.44 6.93
C ILE A 112 15.74 -20.81 8.26
N SER A 113 16.17 -19.56 8.27
CA SER A 113 16.58 -18.88 9.51
C SER A 113 15.44 -18.73 10.50
N ALA A 114 14.19 -18.61 10.01
CA ALA A 114 13.00 -18.53 10.84
C ALA A 114 12.81 -19.78 11.74
N LEU A 115 13.41 -20.92 11.39
CA LEU A 115 13.43 -22.11 12.24
C LEU A 115 14.22 -21.89 13.55
N GLY A 116 15.05 -20.85 13.62
CA GLY A 116 15.82 -20.51 14.81
C GLY A 116 15.37 -19.23 15.51
N ILE A 117 14.96 -18.22 14.71
CA ILE A 117 14.69 -16.86 15.22
C ILE A 117 13.32 -16.32 14.77
N GLY A 118 12.54 -17.07 14.03
CA GLY A 118 11.13 -16.75 13.74
C GLY A 118 10.30 -16.87 15.00
N ALA A 119 9.07 -16.34 14.94
CA ALA A 119 8.09 -16.46 16.01
C ALA A 119 7.59 -17.93 16.10
N GLN A 120 8.44 -18.79 16.64
CA GLN A 120 8.10 -20.18 16.87
C GLN A 120 7.15 -20.31 18.06
N PRO A 121 6.23 -21.27 18.05
CA PRO A 121 5.39 -21.51 19.22
C PRO A 121 6.24 -22.02 20.39
N VAL A 122 5.95 -21.53 21.59
CA VAL A 122 6.58 -21.97 22.83
C VAL A 122 6.24 -23.45 23.08
N HIS A 123 4.97 -23.81 22.90
CA HIS A 123 4.48 -25.17 22.95
C HIS A 123 4.16 -25.66 21.54
N GLN A 124 4.23 -26.98 21.34
CA GLN A 124 3.95 -27.65 20.07
C GLN A 124 4.88 -27.19 18.92
N ASN A 125 6.11 -26.79 19.24
CA ASN A 125 7.10 -26.44 18.20
C ASN A 125 7.48 -27.68 17.40
N PRO A 126 7.17 -27.77 16.09
CA PRO A 126 7.39 -28.96 15.31
C PRO A 126 8.87 -29.28 15.07
N THR A 127 9.76 -28.30 15.27
CA THR A 127 11.20 -28.47 15.08
C THR A 127 11.95 -28.76 16.38
N SER A 128 11.24 -28.75 17.52
CA SER A 128 11.82 -29.05 18.83
C SER A 128 12.34 -30.48 18.87
N GLY A 129 13.60 -30.65 19.29
CA GLY A 129 14.26 -31.97 19.37
C GLY A 129 14.77 -32.55 18.04
N MET A 130 14.45 -31.94 16.89
CA MET A 130 14.97 -32.40 15.60
C MET A 130 16.47 -32.14 15.49
N ARG A 131 17.27 -33.16 15.06
CA ARG A 131 18.73 -33.07 14.98
C ARG A 131 19.18 -31.99 13.98
N VAL A 132 18.67 -32.02 12.76
CA VAL A 132 19.09 -31.11 11.67
C VAL A 132 18.39 -29.76 11.77
N LEU A 133 17.06 -29.73 11.79
CA LEU A 133 16.30 -28.47 11.84
C LEU A 133 16.47 -27.73 13.18
N GLY A 134 16.67 -28.45 14.27
CA GLY A 134 16.95 -27.85 15.59
C GLY A 134 18.33 -27.19 15.72
N ILE A 135 19.23 -27.31 14.74
CA ILE A 135 20.52 -26.58 14.72
C ILE A 135 20.27 -25.07 14.69
N PHE A 136 19.29 -24.61 13.89
CA PHE A 136 18.98 -23.19 13.77
C PHE A 136 18.53 -22.58 15.09
N ALA A 137 17.74 -23.32 15.89
CA ALA A 137 17.31 -22.90 17.23
C ALA A 137 18.47 -22.90 18.27
N ARG A 138 19.57 -23.61 18.03
CA ARG A 138 20.77 -23.59 18.88
C ARG A 138 21.82 -22.57 18.44
N ALA A 139 21.75 -22.11 17.18
CA ALA A 139 22.71 -21.17 16.59
C ALA A 139 22.03 -19.82 16.30
N HIS A 140 21.47 -19.16 17.34
CA HIS A 140 20.67 -17.92 17.19
C HIS A 140 21.43 -16.83 16.42
N THR A 141 22.73 -16.60 16.73
CA THR A 141 23.55 -15.59 16.03
C THR A 141 23.69 -15.89 14.54
N GLY A 142 23.96 -17.14 14.17
CA GLY A 142 24.04 -17.55 12.78
C GLY A 142 22.71 -17.46 12.05
N SER A 143 21.62 -17.86 12.71
CA SER A 143 20.26 -17.73 12.19
C SER A 143 19.87 -16.27 12.00
N LEU A 144 20.24 -15.38 12.94
CA LEU A 144 20.01 -13.94 12.82
C LEU A 144 20.78 -13.35 11.63
N ALA A 145 22.06 -13.63 11.52
CA ALA A 145 22.87 -13.15 10.39
C ALA A 145 22.29 -13.63 9.05
N MET A 146 21.88 -14.90 8.96
CA MET A 146 21.25 -15.46 7.77
C MET A 146 19.91 -14.78 7.43
N CYS A 147 19.07 -14.48 8.45
CA CYS A 147 17.83 -13.75 8.27
C CYS A 147 18.09 -12.33 7.74
N MET A 148 19.01 -11.61 8.37
CA MET A 148 19.34 -10.23 7.97
C MET A 148 19.92 -10.19 6.54
N VAL A 149 20.81 -11.12 6.18
CA VAL A 149 21.30 -11.28 4.80
C VAL A 149 20.14 -11.56 3.85
N GLY A 150 19.24 -12.48 4.20
CA GLY A 150 18.05 -12.79 3.41
C GLY A 150 17.16 -11.57 3.21
N THR A 151 16.88 -10.84 4.29
CA THR A 151 16.06 -9.60 4.27
C THR A 151 16.66 -8.54 3.36
N VAL A 152 17.96 -8.22 3.51
CA VAL A 152 18.67 -7.26 2.66
C VAL A 152 18.68 -7.72 1.21
N THR A 153 18.89 -9.01 0.96
CA THR A 153 18.89 -9.58 -0.39
C THR A 153 17.54 -9.42 -1.07
N VAL A 154 16.41 -9.65 -0.36
CA VAL A 154 15.06 -9.43 -0.89
C VAL A 154 14.82 -7.95 -1.18
N VAL A 155 15.19 -7.05 -0.26
CA VAL A 155 15.03 -5.59 -0.44
C VAL A 155 15.83 -5.11 -1.66
N LEU A 156 17.08 -5.55 -1.81
CA LEU A 156 17.90 -5.20 -2.98
C LEU A 156 17.32 -5.77 -4.28
N ALA A 157 16.83 -7.02 -4.27
CA ALA A 157 16.16 -7.62 -5.41
C ALA A 157 14.89 -6.84 -5.81
N TRP A 158 14.11 -6.41 -4.81
CA TRP A 158 12.92 -5.58 -5.03
C TRP A 158 13.27 -4.21 -5.62
N LEU A 159 14.32 -3.54 -5.12
CA LEU A 159 14.79 -2.27 -5.68
C LEU A 159 15.26 -2.42 -7.12
N LEU A 160 16.01 -3.49 -7.44
CA LEU A 160 16.44 -3.78 -8.81
C LEU A 160 15.25 -4.12 -9.72
N LEU A 161 14.26 -4.87 -9.23
CA LEU A 161 13.02 -5.17 -9.94
C LEU A 161 12.24 -3.88 -10.28
N GLY A 162 12.31 -2.88 -9.42
CA GLY A 162 11.68 -1.56 -9.61
C GLY A 162 12.12 -0.87 -10.88
N ARG A 163 13.38 -1.05 -11.32
CA ARG A 163 13.87 -0.50 -12.58
C ARG A 163 13.08 -0.97 -13.78
N PHE A 164 12.71 -2.26 -13.79
CA PHE A 164 11.93 -2.86 -14.86
C PHE A 164 10.41 -2.70 -14.67
N SER A 165 9.98 -2.41 -13.45
CA SER A 165 8.54 -2.23 -13.16
C SER A 165 8.07 -0.80 -13.43
N ILE A 166 8.89 0.20 -13.08
CA ILE A 166 8.59 1.61 -13.35
C ILE A 166 8.94 1.96 -14.81
N GLY A 167 10.03 1.40 -15.33
CA GLY A 167 10.61 1.74 -16.62
C GLY A 167 11.49 3.00 -16.55
N GLY A 168 12.76 2.89 -16.95
CA GLY A 168 13.64 4.02 -17.24
C GLY A 168 14.10 4.86 -16.07
N LEU A 169 14.77 4.27 -15.11
CA LEU A 169 15.68 5.03 -14.24
C LEU A 169 17.05 5.09 -14.92
N GLY A 170 17.31 6.17 -15.67
CA GLY A 170 18.63 6.50 -16.20
C GLY A 170 18.86 6.23 -17.69
N GLY A 171 18.31 7.03 -18.57
CA GLY A 171 18.82 7.24 -19.95
C GLY A 171 18.64 6.13 -20.98
N SER A 172 18.13 4.95 -20.60
CA SER A 172 17.81 3.86 -21.51
C SER A 172 16.37 4.00 -22.04
N PRO A 173 16.02 3.47 -23.22
CA PRO A 173 14.64 3.44 -23.67
C PRO A 173 13.78 2.77 -22.59
N LEU A 174 12.65 3.41 -22.27
CA LEU A 174 11.69 2.94 -21.28
C LEU A 174 11.18 1.54 -21.67
N ARG A 175 11.44 0.53 -20.83
CA ARG A 175 10.95 -0.83 -20.99
C ARG A 175 10.40 -1.35 -19.68
N ARG A 176 9.33 -2.14 -19.72
CA ARG A 176 8.70 -2.70 -18.56
C ARG A 176 8.52 -4.20 -18.65
N ILE A 177 8.51 -4.83 -17.46
CA ILE A 177 8.11 -6.23 -17.32
C ILE A 177 6.62 -6.38 -17.65
N THR A 178 6.26 -7.56 -18.14
CA THR A 178 4.87 -7.95 -18.29
C THR A 178 4.27 -8.37 -16.95
N ARG A 179 2.95 -8.35 -16.85
CA ARG A 179 2.23 -8.84 -15.68
C ARG A 179 2.62 -10.29 -15.33
N ARG A 180 2.69 -11.19 -16.32
CA ARG A 180 3.07 -12.59 -16.12
C ARG A 180 4.49 -12.75 -15.54
N GLN A 181 5.44 -11.91 -15.97
CA GLN A 181 6.80 -11.92 -15.44
C GLN A 181 6.84 -11.50 -13.97
N LEU A 182 6.06 -10.48 -13.61
CA LEU A 182 5.94 -10.04 -12.22
C LEU A 182 5.26 -11.10 -11.35
N ASP A 183 4.12 -11.63 -11.78
CA ASP A 183 3.37 -12.67 -11.04
C ASP A 183 4.25 -13.90 -10.79
N ARG A 184 5.00 -14.36 -11.80
CA ARG A 184 5.96 -15.46 -11.63
C ARG A 184 7.06 -15.13 -10.61
N THR A 185 7.55 -13.89 -10.61
CA THR A 185 8.56 -13.45 -9.63
C THR A 185 7.99 -13.46 -8.22
N LEU A 186 6.77 -12.94 -8.05
CA LEU A 186 6.07 -12.91 -6.78
C LEU A 186 5.81 -14.30 -6.22
N LEU A 187 5.30 -15.22 -7.04
CA LEU A 187 5.05 -16.61 -6.60
C LEU A 187 6.32 -17.26 -6.07
N VAL A 188 7.44 -17.12 -6.78
CA VAL A 188 8.72 -17.72 -6.36
C VAL A 188 9.22 -17.10 -5.04
N TRP A 189 8.97 -15.81 -4.79
CA TRP A 189 9.34 -15.16 -3.53
C TRP A 189 8.39 -15.46 -2.37
N ILE A 190 7.10 -15.69 -2.65
CA ILE A 190 6.08 -15.94 -1.62
C ILE A 190 6.16 -17.38 -1.07
N ILE A 191 6.39 -18.37 -1.93
CA ILE A 191 6.36 -19.79 -1.54
C ILE A 191 7.23 -20.11 -0.33
N PRO A 192 8.52 -19.71 -0.26
CA PRO A 192 9.35 -19.99 0.91
C PRO A 192 8.81 -19.34 2.18
N LEU A 193 8.29 -18.10 2.10
CA LEU A 193 7.72 -17.38 3.23
C LEU A 193 6.42 -18.02 3.74
N CYS A 194 5.65 -18.64 2.85
CA CYS A 194 4.47 -19.40 3.27
C CYS A 194 4.84 -20.64 4.07
N ALA A 195 5.96 -21.31 3.77
CA ALA A 195 6.41 -22.49 4.49
C ALA A 195 7.10 -22.16 5.83
N ALA A 196 7.54 -20.91 6.01
CA ALA A 196 8.29 -20.48 7.20
C ALA A 196 7.38 -20.35 8.45
N PRO A 197 7.94 -20.52 9.65
CA PRO A 197 7.32 -20.00 10.87
C PRO A 197 7.00 -18.50 10.72
N PRO A 198 6.02 -17.94 11.46
CA PRO A 198 5.76 -16.51 11.45
C PRO A 198 7.03 -15.70 11.77
N MET A 199 7.20 -14.53 11.14
CA MET A 199 8.38 -13.67 11.32
C MET A 199 7.97 -12.24 11.61
N PHE A 200 8.82 -11.51 12.31
CA PHE A 200 8.68 -10.08 12.63
C PHE A 200 7.47 -9.72 13.53
N SER A 201 6.60 -10.67 13.85
CA SER A 201 5.46 -10.49 14.75
C SER A 201 4.99 -11.81 15.34
N ASN A 202 4.46 -11.74 16.55
CA ASN A 202 3.80 -12.85 17.24
C ASN A 202 2.27 -12.68 17.27
N ASP A 203 1.72 -11.71 16.54
CA ASP A 203 0.29 -11.35 16.61
C ASP A 203 -0.64 -12.51 16.25
N VAL A 204 -0.20 -13.42 15.38
CA VAL A 204 -0.99 -14.61 15.03
C VAL A 204 -1.36 -15.47 16.23
N TYR A 205 -0.52 -15.52 17.27
CA TYR A 205 -0.82 -16.25 18.50
C TYR A 205 -1.89 -15.56 19.33
N SER A 206 -1.93 -14.21 19.30
CA SER A 206 -3.05 -13.46 19.85
C SER A 206 -4.35 -13.74 19.11
N TYR A 207 -4.28 -13.88 17.77
CA TYR A 207 -5.46 -14.28 16.98
C TYR A 207 -5.99 -15.64 17.38
N LEU A 208 -5.10 -16.64 17.57
CA LEU A 208 -5.49 -17.99 18.00
C LEU A 208 -6.18 -17.96 19.38
N ALA A 209 -5.57 -17.29 20.36
CA ALA A 209 -6.13 -17.21 21.70
C ALA A 209 -7.49 -16.48 21.71
N GLN A 210 -7.61 -15.36 21.04
CA GLN A 210 -8.86 -14.58 20.95
C GLN A 210 -9.95 -15.31 20.16
N SER A 211 -9.57 -16.09 19.15
CA SER A 211 -10.48 -16.97 18.41
C SER A 211 -11.04 -18.07 19.29
N GLU A 212 -10.20 -18.68 20.13
CA GLU A 212 -10.61 -19.71 21.08
C GLU A 212 -11.50 -19.15 22.21
N ILE A 213 -11.19 -17.95 22.75
CA ILE A 213 -12.07 -17.24 23.69
C ILE A 213 -13.47 -17.09 23.09
N THR A 214 -13.52 -16.64 21.83
CA THR A 214 -14.78 -16.47 21.09
C THR A 214 -15.49 -17.80 20.86
N ALA A 215 -14.77 -18.89 20.56
CA ALA A 215 -15.34 -20.23 20.36
C ALA A 215 -15.95 -20.81 21.64
N ARG A 216 -15.37 -20.47 22.79
CA ARG A 216 -15.92 -20.83 24.12
C ARG A 216 -17.12 -19.98 24.55
N GLY A 217 -17.55 -19.02 23.75
CA GLY A 217 -18.66 -18.12 24.06
C GLY A 217 -18.32 -17.06 25.11
N ILE A 218 -17.03 -16.84 25.39
CA ILE A 218 -16.54 -15.79 26.28
C ILE A 218 -16.39 -14.50 25.46
N ASP A 219 -16.69 -13.34 26.06
CA ASP A 219 -16.58 -12.06 25.36
C ASP A 219 -15.11 -11.63 25.21
N PRO A 220 -14.53 -11.66 24.00
CA PRO A 220 -13.14 -11.30 23.76
C PRO A 220 -12.87 -9.79 23.88
N TYR A 221 -13.91 -8.96 23.98
CA TYR A 221 -13.79 -7.52 24.17
C TYR A 221 -13.71 -7.11 25.64
N VAL A 222 -14.03 -8.05 26.54
CA VAL A 222 -13.92 -7.88 28.00
C VAL A 222 -12.73 -8.67 28.54
N GLU A 223 -12.59 -9.92 28.10
CA GLU A 223 -11.63 -10.87 28.65
C GLU A 223 -10.41 -11.01 27.73
N GLY A 224 -9.21 -10.76 28.27
CA GLY A 224 -7.95 -11.08 27.62
C GLY A 224 -7.62 -12.58 27.69
N PRO A 225 -6.57 -13.06 26.99
CA PRO A 225 -6.19 -14.47 26.97
C PRO A 225 -6.01 -15.13 28.35
N VAL A 226 -5.42 -14.45 29.33
CA VAL A 226 -5.24 -15.00 30.69
C VAL A 226 -6.58 -15.18 31.39
N ALA A 227 -7.44 -14.18 31.34
CA ALA A 227 -8.74 -14.24 32.00
C ALA A 227 -9.70 -15.23 31.32
N GLY A 228 -9.71 -15.26 29.97
CA GLY A 228 -10.63 -16.10 29.21
C GLY A 228 -10.20 -17.56 29.09
N LEU A 229 -8.91 -17.87 29.01
CA LEU A 229 -8.40 -19.23 28.78
C LEU A 229 -7.63 -19.80 29.98
N GLY A 230 -7.14 -18.96 30.87
CA GLY A 230 -6.23 -19.32 31.96
C GLY A 230 -4.76 -19.13 31.59
N ILE A 231 -3.93 -18.90 32.63
CA ILE A 231 -2.50 -18.61 32.44
C ILE A 231 -1.70 -19.81 31.91
N ASP A 232 -2.11 -21.02 32.29
CA ASP A 232 -1.45 -22.27 31.89
C ASP A 232 -1.91 -22.81 30.52
N ASN A 233 -2.88 -22.15 29.88
CA ASN A 233 -3.40 -22.59 28.58
C ASN A 233 -2.31 -22.49 27.50
N VAL A 234 -2.22 -23.50 26.65
CA VAL A 234 -1.22 -23.61 25.60
C VAL A 234 -1.27 -22.44 24.62
N LEU A 235 -2.46 -21.92 24.31
CA LEU A 235 -2.61 -20.74 23.44
C LEU A 235 -2.20 -19.47 24.16
N THR A 236 -2.58 -19.29 25.43
CA THR A 236 -2.19 -18.13 26.25
C THR A 236 -0.67 -18.00 26.37
N ASN A 237 0.02 -19.13 26.57
CA ASN A 237 1.47 -19.16 26.71
C ASN A 237 2.22 -18.73 25.42
N ASN A 238 1.59 -18.83 24.25
CA ASN A 238 2.17 -18.37 22.99
C ASN A 238 1.88 -16.88 22.70
N VAL A 239 0.94 -16.24 23.42
CA VAL A 239 0.64 -14.82 23.27
C VAL A 239 1.78 -13.98 23.86
N PRO A 240 2.24 -12.90 23.19
CA PRO A 240 3.20 -11.95 23.79
C PRO A 240 2.69 -11.40 25.11
N ASN A 241 3.57 -11.28 26.11
CA ASN A 241 3.21 -10.86 27.47
C ASN A 241 2.37 -9.58 27.52
N ILE A 242 2.69 -8.61 26.65
CA ILE A 242 1.96 -7.32 26.59
C ILE A 242 0.49 -7.49 26.17
N TRP A 243 0.11 -8.61 25.56
CA TRP A 243 -1.23 -8.86 25.03
C TRP A 243 -2.00 -9.94 25.81
N ARG A 244 -1.37 -10.59 26.79
CA ARG A 244 -2.01 -11.70 27.55
C ARG A 244 -3.21 -11.27 28.36
N GLU A 245 -3.19 -10.04 28.88
CA GLU A 245 -4.29 -9.48 29.68
C GLU A 245 -5.14 -8.45 28.91
N THR A 246 -4.87 -8.30 27.61
CA THR A 246 -5.50 -7.26 26.81
C THR A 246 -6.66 -7.83 26.01
N PRO A 247 -7.87 -7.23 26.09
CA PRO A 247 -9.00 -7.57 25.25
C PRO A 247 -8.69 -7.40 23.76
N ALA A 248 -9.46 -8.08 22.91
CA ALA A 248 -9.25 -8.10 21.47
C ALA A 248 -9.47 -6.73 20.83
N PRO A 249 -8.50 -6.14 20.11
CA PRO A 249 -8.64 -4.86 19.42
C PRO A 249 -9.16 -5.00 17.97
N TYR A 250 -9.75 -6.14 17.62
CA TYR A 250 -10.18 -6.46 16.26
C TYR A 250 -11.69 -6.41 16.12
N GLY A 251 -12.17 -6.07 14.92
CA GLY A 251 -13.59 -6.02 14.63
C GLY A 251 -14.26 -7.40 14.59
N PRO A 252 -15.61 -7.43 14.70
CA PRO A 252 -16.38 -8.65 14.90
C PRO A 252 -16.29 -9.65 13.73
N LEU A 253 -16.08 -9.19 12.50
CA LEU A 253 -15.90 -10.10 11.36
C LEU A 253 -14.65 -10.95 11.51
N PHE A 254 -13.54 -10.35 11.94
CA PHE A 254 -12.28 -11.08 12.08
C PHE A 254 -12.37 -12.14 13.19
N LEU A 255 -12.95 -11.79 14.33
CA LEU A 255 -13.14 -12.73 15.44
C LEU A 255 -14.17 -13.81 15.12
N TRP A 256 -15.21 -13.49 14.34
CA TRP A 256 -16.18 -14.49 13.89
C TRP A 256 -15.55 -15.52 12.95
N ILE A 257 -14.73 -15.08 11.98
CA ILE A 257 -13.93 -15.99 11.14
C ILE A 257 -12.95 -16.78 12.02
N GLY A 258 -12.29 -16.11 12.98
CA GLY A 258 -11.39 -16.74 13.94
C GLY A 258 -12.06 -17.85 14.75
N ARG A 259 -13.31 -17.62 15.23
CA ARG A 259 -14.10 -18.65 15.90
C ARG A 259 -14.24 -19.90 15.05
N GLY A 260 -14.62 -19.75 13.77
CA GLY A 260 -14.71 -20.90 12.86
C GLY A 260 -13.36 -21.60 12.64
N ILE A 261 -12.25 -20.84 12.66
CA ILE A 261 -10.91 -21.43 12.60
C ILE A 261 -10.61 -22.23 13.88
N ALA A 262 -10.90 -21.69 15.06
CA ALA A 262 -10.70 -22.37 16.32
C ALA A 262 -11.52 -23.65 16.45
N GLU A 263 -12.80 -23.63 16.01
CA GLU A 263 -13.67 -24.80 15.96
C GLU A 263 -13.10 -25.94 15.10
N ILE A 264 -12.34 -25.61 14.04
CA ILE A 264 -11.72 -26.60 13.13
C ILE A 264 -10.36 -27.07 13.64
N THR A 265 -9.56 -26.16 14.21
CA THR A 265 -8.15 -26.43 14.56
C THR A 265 -7.96 -26.80 16.02
N GLY A 266 -8.90 -26.44 16.89
CA GLY A 266 -8.77 -26.61 18.35
C GLY A 266 -7.47 -26.02 18.88
N ASP A 267 -6.82 -26.73 19.78
CA ASP A 267 -5.55 -26.33 20.39
C ASP A 267 -4.30 -26.59 19.50
N ASN A 268 -4.50 -27.01 18.24
CA ASN A 268 -3.39 -27.25 17.31
C ASN A 268 -2.86 -25.90 16.75
N ILE A 269 -1.79 -25.41 17.38
CA ILE A 269 -1.19 -24.12 17.03
C ILE A 269 -0.75 -24.06 15.58
N LEU A 270 -0.10 -25.12 15.08
CA LEU A 270 0.42 -25.14 13.72
C LEU A 270 -0.71 -25.05 12.69
N ALA A 271 -1.76 -25.84 12.88
CA ALA A 271 -2.95 -25.79 12.01
C ALA A 271 -3.60 -24.40 12.05
N GLY A 272 -3.78 -23.82 13.24
CA GLY A 272 -4.34 -22.49 13.41
C GLY A 272 -3.53 -21.41 12.69
N VAL A 273 -2.21 -21.41 12.81
CA VAL A 273 -1.31 -20.50 12.08
C VAL A 273 -1.47 -20.67 10.57
N TRP A 274 -1.54 -21.91 10.08
CA TRP A 274 -1.69 -22.16 8.64
C TRP A 274 -3.03 -21.67 8.09
N VAL A 275 -4.13 -21.85 8.80
CA VAL A 275 -5.45 -21.39 8.34
C VAL A 275 -5.51 -19.85 8.37
N HIS A 276 -4.96 -19.20 9.40
CA HIS A 276 -4.84 -17.74 9.42
C HIS A 276 -3.94 -17.21 8.28
N ARG A 277 -2.89 -17.97 7.91
CA ARG A 277 -2.06 -17.61 6.75
C ARG A 277 -2.82 -17.71 5.44
N LEU A 278 -3.66 -18.73 5.27
CA LEU A 278 -4.54 -18.83 4.09
C LEU A 278 -5.51 -17.65 4.02
N LEU A 279 -6.04 -17.20 5.16
CA LEU A 279 -6.88 -16.01 5.24
C LEU A 279 -6.10 -14.73 4.83
N ALA A 280 -4.87 -14.58 5.30
CA ALA A 280 -3.99 -13.48 4.90
C ALA A 280 -3.66 -13.53 3.40
N LEU A 281 -3.38 -14.71 2.84
CA LEU A 281 -3.14 -14.90 1.41
C LEU A 281 -4.39 -14.57 0.57
N ALA A 282 -5.59 -14.88 1.05
CA ALA A 282 -6.84 -14.47 0.40
C ALA A 282 -6.96 -12.93 0.37
N GLY A 283 -6.60 -12.26 1.46
CA GLY A 283 -6.50 -10.79 1.49
C GLY A 283 -5.49 -10.23 0.48
N VAL A 284 -4.29 -10.82 0.40
CA VAL A 284 -3.28 -10.45 -0.61
C VAL A 284 -3.80 -10.68 -2.03
N ALA A 285 -4.51 -11.78 -2.28
CA ALA A 285 -5.11 -12.05 -3.59
C ALA A 285 -6.16 -10.99 -3.97
N LEU A 286 -6.95 -10.49 -3.03
CA LEU A 286 -7.85 -9.36 -3.26
C LEU A 286 -7.08 -8.07 -3.60
N ILE A 287 -5.94 -7.80 -2.94
CA ILE A 287 -5.07 -6.67 -3.30
C ILE A 287 -4.54 -6.84 -4.73
N VAL A 288 -4.04 -8.02 -5.08
CA VAL A 288 -3.55 -8.36 -6.43
C VAL A 288 -4.64 -8.21 -7.50
N TRP A 289 -5.90 -8.43 -7.11
CA TRP A 289 -7.06 -8.23 -7.98
C TRP A 289 -7.45 -6.75 -8.13
N ALA A 290 -7.52 -6.00 -7.02
CA ALA A 290 -8.03 -4.63 -7.00
C ALA A 290 -7.00 -3.59 -7.47
N LEU A 291 -5.75 -3.69 -7.01
CA LEU A 291 -4.72 -2.68 -7.19
C LEU A 291 -4.44 -2.34 -8.66
N PRO A 292 -4.31 -3.32 -9.59
CA PRO A 292 -4.13 -3.01 -11.02
C PRO A 292 -5.32 -2.27 -11.65
N ARG A 293 -6.54 -2.56 -11.17
CA ARG A 293 -7.75 -1.90 -11.66
C ARG A 293 -7.82 -0.46 -11.21
N LEU A 294 -7.49 -0.23 -9.94
CA LEU A 294 -7.39 1.12 -9.37
C LEU A 294 -6.25 1.92 -10.03
N SER A 295 -5.13 1.27 -10.35
CA SER A 295 -3.98 1.95 -10.97
C SER A 295 -4.29 2.44 -12.38
N VAL A 296 -4.98 1.65 -13.19
CA VAL A 296 -5.41 2.06 -14.54
C VAL A 296 -6.34 3.27 -14.47
N ARG A 297 -7.22 3.38 -13.44
CA ARG A 297 -8.06 4.57 -13.23
C ARG A 297 -7.25 5.84 -12.97
N CYS A 298 -6.05 5.68 -12.46
CA CYS A 298 -5.14 6.77 -12.14
C CYS A 298 -4.01 6.94 -13.17
N GLY A 299 -4.08 6.29 -14.34
CA GLY A 299 -3.03 6.35 -15.36
C GLY A 299 -1.69 5.76 -14.91
N VAL A 300 -1.69 4.86 -13.92
CA VAL A 300 -0.48 4.17 -13.43
C VAL A 300 -0.40 2.79 -14.06
N ALA A 301 0.78 2.43 -14.55
CA ALA A 301 1.01 1.10 -15.12
C ALA A 301 0.74 0.00 -14.06
N PRO A 302 -0.08 -1.01 -14.35
CA PRO A 302 -0.44 -2.07 -13.41
C PRO A 302 0.76 -2.75 -12.75
N VAL A 303 1.85 -2.94 -13.51
CA VAL A 303 3.07 -3.58 -13.00
C VAL A 303 3.84 -2.66 -12.05
N SER A 304 3.82 -1.33 -12.26
CA SER A 304 4.40 -0.35 -11.33
C SER A 304 3.65 -0.35 -9.99
N ALA A 305 2.32 -0.37 -10.05
CA ALA A 305 1.48 -0.42 -8.85
C ALA A 305 1.68 -1.71 -8.06
N LEU A 306 1.69 -2.86 -8.75
CA LEU A 306 1.91 -4.15 -8.11
C LEU A 306 3.32 -4.31 -7.53
N TRP A 307 4.33 -3.75 -8.20
CA TRP A 307 5.68 -3.76 -7.68
C TRP A 307 5.76 -3.00 -6.35
N LEU A 308 5.22 -1.77 -6.28
CA LEU A 308 5.27 -0.96 -5.06
C LEU A 308 4.29 -1.45 -3.99
N GLY A 309 3.11 -1.96 -4.37
CA GLY A 309 2.03 -2.29 -3.45
C GLY A 309 1.92 -3.76 -3.07
N VAL A 310 2.46 -4.72 -3.85
CA VAL A 310 2.37 -6.16 -3.56
C VAL A 310 3.75 -6.82 -3.46
N ALA A 311 4.66 -6.52 -4.40
CA ALA A 311 6.04 -7.02 -4.32
C ALA A 311 6.85 -6.31 -3.22
N ASN A 312 6.27 -5.32 -2.55
CA ASN A 312 6.86 -4.58 -1.46
C ASN A 312 7.34 -5.51 -0.34
N PRO A 313 8.60 -5.38 0.12
CA PRO A 313 9.11 -6.22 1.21
C PRO A 313 8.23 -6.20 2.47
N LEU A 314 7.60 -5.06 2.81
CA LEU A 314 6.68 -5.01 3.95
C LEU A 314 5.46 -5.92 3.77
N VAL A 315 4.94 -6.08 2.54
CA VAL A 315 3.86 -7.03 2.24
C VAL A 315 4.35 -8.46 2.42
N LEU A 316 5.51 -8.78 1.84
CA LEU A 316 6.10 -10.12 1.90
C LEU A 316 6.41 -10.52 3.35
N PHE A 317 6.99 -9.61 4.13
CA PHE A 317 7.49 -9.90 5.48
C PHE A 317 6.36 -9.89 6.51
N HIS A 318 5.44 -8.92 6.43
CA HIS A 318 4.40 -8.78 7.45
C HIS A 318 3.08 -9.45 7.06
N LEU A 319 2.52 -9.14 5.87
CA LEU A 319 1.21 -9.71 5.55
C LEU A 319 1.29 -11.21 5.29
N ILE A 320 2.38 -11.70 4.68
CA ILE A 320 2.56 -13.11 4.35
C ILE A 320 3.40 -13.83 5.42
N GLY A 321 4.64 -13.37 5.64
CA GLY A 321 5.55 -13.95 6.63
C GLY A 321 5.02 -13.80 8.06
N GLY A 322 4.52 -12.63 8.43
CA GLY A 322 3.98 -12.30 9.76
C GLY A 322 2.51 -12.68 9.98
N VAL A 323 1.81 -13.10 8.94
CA VAL A 323 0.40 -13.55 9.01
C VAL A 323 -0.56 -12.48 9.56
N HIS A 324 -0.38 -11.21 9.13
CA HIS A 324 -1.21 -10.12 9.64
C HIS A 324 -2.60 -10.04 8.98
N ASN A 325 -3.62 -9.82 9.80
CA ASN A 325 -5.01 -9.62 9.38
C ASN A 325 -5.22 -8.34 8.55
N ASP A 326 -4.25 -7.43 8.56
CA ASP A 326 -4.21 -6.25 7.67
C ASP A 326 -4.27 -6.63 6.19
N ALA A 327 -3.83 -7.83 5.81
CA ALA A 327 -3.98 -8.35 4.46
C ALA A 327 -5.45 -8.44 4.05
N LEU A 328 -6.29 -9.02 4.92
CA LEU A 328 -7.74 -9.14 4.69
C LEU A 328 -8.39 -7.75 4.66
N MET A 329 -8.08 -6.90 5.62
CA MET A 329 -8.59 -5.54 5.70
C MET A 329 -8.26 -4.75 4.42
N LEU A 330 -6.99 -4.69 4.00
CA LEU A 330 -6.57 -3.97 2.79
C LEU A 330 -7.18 -4.58 1.53
N GLY A 331 -7.27 -5.90 1.46
CA GLY A 331 -7.88 -6.61 0.34
C GLY A 331 -9.34 -6.23 0.14
N LEU A 332 -10.14 -6.32 1.19
CA LEU A 332 -11.55 -5.94 1.18
C LEU A 332 -11.72 -4.43 0.93
N MET A 333 -10.89 -3.60 1.57
CA MET A 333 -10.90 -2.15 1.41
C MET A 333 -10.74 -1.73 -0.05
N LEU A 334 -9.70 -2.24 -0.72
CA LEU A 334 -9.41 -1.89 -2.11
C LEU A 334 -10.39 -2.52 -3.09
N ALA A 335 -10.84 -3.74 -2.83
CA ALA A 335 -11.86 -4.40 -3.65
C ALA A 335 -13.18 -3.64 -3.60
N GLY A 336 -13.64 -3.26 -2.41
CA GLY A 336 -14.85 -2.46 -2.26
C GLY A 336 -14.71 -1.08 -2.93
N LEU A 337 -13.56 -0.41 -2.78
CA LEU A 337 -13.30 0.86 -3.45
C LEU A 337 -13.37 0.72 -4.99
N GLU A 338 -12.77 -0.32 -5.56
CA GLU A 338 -12.85 -0.56 -7.01
C GLU A 338 -14.30 -0.76 -7.48
N LEU A 339 -15.09 -1.57 -6.76
CA LEU A 339 -16.50 -1.79 -7.09
C LEU A 339 -17.29 -0.49 -7.06
N MET A 340 -17.10 0.35 -6.02
CA MET A 340 -17.77 1.65 -5.91
C MET A 340 -17.33 2.61 -7.02
N LEU A 341 -16.03 2.72 -7.29
CA LEU A 341 -15.52 3.59 -8.35
C LEU A 341 -15.93 3.10 -9.74
N ARG A 342 -16.11 1.80 -9.93
CA ARG A 342 -16.68 1.25 -11.16
C ARG A 342 -18.14 1.64 -11.36
N ALA A 343 -18.92 1.72 -10.29
CA ALA A 343 -20.28 2.22 -10.33
C ALA A 343 -20.30 3.72 -10.63
N VAL A 344 -19.39 4.50 -10.03
CA VAL A 344 -19.37 5.97 -10.11
C VAL A 344 -18.78 6.48 -11.43
N HIS A 345 -17.67 5.92 -11.89
CA HIS A 345 -16.91 6.43 -13.05
C HIS A 345 -16.95 5.51 -14.29
N GLY A 346 -17.51 4.29 -14.20
CA GLY A 346 -17.39 3.29 -15.27
C GLY A 346 -16.04 2.56 -15.25
N ARG A 347 -15.73 1.89 -16.35
CA ARG A 347 -14.39 1.34 -16.61
C ARG A 347 -13.52 2.41 -17.27
N PRO A 348 -12.20 2.39 -17.08
CA PRO A 348 -11.30 3.18 -17.92
C PRO A 348 -11.52 2.84 -19.40
N GLY A 349 -11.72 3.88 -20.24
CA GLY A 349 -12.02 3.72 -21.65
C GLY A 349 -13.52 3.71 -22.03
N ASP A 350 -14.44 3.57 -21.07
CA ASP A 350 -15.87 3.78 -21.31
C ASP A 350 -16.11 5.30 -21.51
N GLY A 351 -16.65 5.74 -22.60
CA GLY A 351 -16.78 7.15 -22.99
C GLY A 351 -17.54 8.08 -22.01
N GLY A 352 -17.66 7.72 -20.74
CA GLY A 352 -18.28 8.50 -19.66
C GLY A 352 -18.78 7.60 -18.52
N PRO A 353 -19.33 8.21 -17.44
CA PRO A 353 -19.90 7.45 -16.33
C PRO A 353 -21.17 6.71 -16.79
N PRO A 354 -21.27 5.38 -16.55
CA PRO A 354 -22.44 4.60 -16.95
C PRO A 354 -23.67 5.06 -16.13
N PRO A 355 -24.89 4.84 -16.63
CA PRO A 355 -26.09 5.09 -15.81
C PRO A 355 -26.05 4.25 -14.53
N LEU A 356 -26.61 4.76 -13.42
CA LEU A 356 -26.83 3.96 -12.21
C LEU A 356 -28.09 3.11 -12.40
N ASP A 357 -28.00 2.12 -13.29
CA ASP A 357 -28.97 1.05 -13.45
C ASP A 357 -28.89 0.03 -12.28
N ALA A 358 -29.64 -1.03 -12.34
CA ALA A 358 -29.61 -2.10 -11.32
C ALA A 358 -28.20 -2.65 -11.07
N ARG A 359 -27.39 -2.79 -12.12
CA ARG A 359 -26.00 -3.24 -12.03
C ARG A 359 -25.11 -2.18 -11.37
N GLY A 360 -25.28 -0.90 -11.74
CA GLY A 360 -24.55 0.21 -11.12
C GLY A 360 -24.84 0.29 -9.62
N TRP A 361 -26.09 0.17 -9.22
CA TRP A 361 -26.49 0.11 -7.82
C TRP A 361 -25.93 -1.12 -7.10
N ALA A 362 -25.99 -2.31 -7.70
CA ALA A 362 -25.41 -3.53 -7.12
C ALA A 362 -23.90 -3.38 -6.88
N LEU A 363 -23.16 -2.77 -7.81
CA LEU A 363 -21.73 -2.48 -7.64
C LEU A 363 -21.46 -1.46 -6.53
N LEU A 364 -22.26 -0.41 -6.45
CA LEU A 364 -22.12 0.64 -5.43
C LEU A 364 -22.38 0.09 -4.03
N ILE A 365 -23.53 -0.57 -3.85
CA ILE A 365 -23.94 -1.13 -2.55
C ILE A 365 -23.03 -2.30 -2.17
N GLY A 366 -22.76 -3.23 -3.10
CA GLY A 366 -21.84 -4.35 -2.87
C GLY A 366 -20.43 -3.88 -2.51
N GLY A 367 -19.95 -2.82 -3.16
CA GLY A 367 -18.67 -2.18 -2.81
C GLY A 367 -18.70 -1.55 -1.42
N ALA A 368 -19.77 -0.85 -1.06
CA ALA A 368 -19.95 -0.25 0.26
C ALA A 368 -20.03 -1.32 1.37
N VAL A 369 -20.78 -2.41 1.14
CA VAL A 369 -20.80 -3.59 2.03
C VAL A 369 -19.40 -4.17 2.19
N THR A 370 -18.65 -4.37 1.09
CA THR A 370 -17.30 -4.90 1.13
C THR A 370 -16.33 -4.02 1.95
N VAL A 371 -16.42 -2.68 1.83
CA VAL A 371 -15.66 -1.75 2.68
C VAL A 371 -16.11 -1.84 4.13
N SER A 372 -17.41 -1.98 4.40
CA SER A 372 -17.93 -2.14 5.76
C SER A 372 -17.49 -3.46 6.40
N LEU A 373 -17.41 -4.54 5.62
CA LEU A 373 -16.79 -5.79 6.07
C LEU A 373 -15.29 -5.61 6.37
N SER A 374 -14.57 -4.83 5.56
CA SER A 374 -13.18 -4.46 5.87
C SER A 374 -13.07 -3.72 7.20
N SER A 375 -13.98 -2.78 7.47
CA SER A 375 -13.98 -2.03 8.75
C SER A 375 -14.35 -2.92 9.95
N SER A 376 -15.07 -4.01 9.71
CA SER A 376 -15.34 -5.05 10.71
C SER A 376 -14.17 -6.04 10.90
N VAL A 377 -13.05 -5.85 10.19
CA VAL A 377 -11.73 -6.42 10.50
C VAL A 377 -10.90 -5.41 11.29
N LYS A 378 -10.75 -4.20 10.74
CA LYS A 378 -10.11 -3.03 11.39
C LYS A 378 -10.83 -1.74 10.97
N ILE A 379 -11.28 -0.98 11.95
CA ILE A 379 -12.13 0.21 11.76
C ILE A 379 -11.54 1.27 10.82
N THR A 380 -10.22 1.38 10.74
CA THR A 380 -9.52 2.40 9.95
C THR A 380 -9.90 2.41 8.47
N SER A 381 -10.31 1.28 7.91
CA SER A 381 -10.69 1.17 6.49
C SER A 381 -12.02 1.86 6.15
N ILE A 382 -12.86 2.19 7.14
CA ILE A 382 -14.16 2.87 6.91
C ILE A 382 -14.01 4.22 6.21
N ILE A 383 -12.86 4.86 6.35
CA ILE A 383 -12.55 6.16 5.73
C ILE A 383 -12.73 6.15 4.21
N VAL A 384 -12.60 4.98 3.57
CA VAL A 384 -12.82 4.77 2.13
C VAL A 384 -14.22 5.19 1.70
N LEU A 385 -15.24 4.93 2.54
CA LEU A 385 -16.61 5.34 2.24
C LEU A 385 -16.73 6.86 2.09
N GLY A 386 -15.95 7.63 2.85
CA GLY A 386 -15.87 9.08 2.70
C GLY A 386 -15.36 9.49 1.32
N PHE A 387 -14.25 8.91 0.84
CA PHE A 387 -13.68 9.25 -0.46
C PHE A 387 -14.55 8.78 -1.64
N ALA A 388 -15.07 7.57 -1.57
CA ALA A 388 -16.03 7.07 -2.57
C ALA A 388 -17.34 7.87 -2.55
N GLY A 389 -17.80 8.26 -1.36
CA GLY A 389 -18.97 9.13 -1.17
C GLY A 389 -18.79 10.52 -1.78
N MET A 390 -17.60 11.13 -1.64
CA MET A 390 -17.29 12.41 -2.29
C MET A 390 -17.27 12.31 -3.82
N ALA A 391 -16.76 11.19 -4.35
CA ALA A 391 -16.82 10.91 -5.79
C ALA A 391 -18.27 10.73 -6.27
N LEU A 392 -19.08 10.01 -5.50
CA LEU A 392 -20.52 9.83 -5.77
C LEU A 392 -21.29 11.15 -5.69
N ALA A 393 -21.03 11.95 -4.66
CA ALA A 393 -21.63 13.27 -4.49
C ALA A 393 -21.32 14.20 -5.67
N ARG A 394 -20.04 14.20 -6.11
CA ARG A 394 -19.63 14.97 -7.30
C ARG A 394 -20.38 14.54 -8.56
N ARG A 395 -20.62 13.23 -8.73
CA ARG A 395 -21.41 12.71 -9.84
C ARG A 395 -22.86 13.20 -9.82
N TRP A 396 -23.47 13.30 -8.63
CA TRP A 396 -24.87 13.72 -8.47
C TRP A 396 -25.05 15.23 -8.63
N GLY A 397 -23.99 16.01 -8.66
CA GLY A 397 -24.01 17.44 -8.96
C GLY A 397 -23.32 18.31 -7.91
N PRO A 398 -23.36 19.63 -8.11
CA PRO A 398 -22.75 20.59 -7.21
C PRO A 398 -23.59 20.82 -5.94
N GLY A 399 -22.94 21.34 -4.90
CA GLY A 399 -23.56 21.74 -3.64
C GLY A 399 -23.53 20.67 -2.55
N ILE A 400 -23.98 21.03 -1.36
CA ILE A 400 -23.90 20.18 -0.17
C ILE A 400 -24.94 19.05 -0.17
N ARG A 401 -26.10 19.24 -0.82
CA ARG A 401 -27.17 18.23 -0.84
C ARG A 401 -26.70 16.86 -1.38
N PRO A 402 -25.99 16.77 -2.52
CA PRO A 402 -25.40 15.50 -2.98
C PRO A 402 -24.46 14.86 -1.96
N VAL A 403 -23.66 15.67 -1.24
CA VAL A 403 -22.75 15.16 -0.19
C VAL A 403 -23.54 14.53 0.95
N VAL A 404 -24.58 15.22 1.44
CA VAL A 404 -25.46 14.68 2.51
C VAL A 404 -26.15 13.40 2.05
N LYS A 405 -26.68 13.35 0.80
CA LYS A 405 -27.31 12.15 0.25
C LYS A 405 -26.33 10.98 0.15
N ALA A 406 -25.11 11.22 -0.33
CA ALA A 406 -24.08 10.18 -0.43
C ALA A 406 -23.66 9.69 0.95
N ALA A 407 -23.45 10.59 1.91
CA ALA A 407 -23.12 10.26 3.28
C ALA A 407 -24.23 9.44 3.96
N ALA A 408 -25.49 9.86 3.81
CA ALA A 408 -26.64 9.14 4.35
C ALA A 408 -26.75 7.72 3.77
N LEU A 409 -26.69 7.59 2.44
CA LEU A 409 -26.75 6.28 1.77
C LEU A 409 -25.64 5.35 2.27
N LEU A 410 -24.39 5.80 2.19
CA LEU A 410 -23.24 4.97 2.57
C LEU A 410 -23.20 4.71 4.07
N GLY A 411 -23.62 5.68 4.89
CA GLY A 411 -23.77 5.54 6.33
C GLY A 411 -24.81 4.49 6.72
N VAL A 412 -25.97 4.49 6.04
CA VAL A 412 -26.99 3.45 6.25
C VAL A 412 -26.47 2.07 5.85
N VAL A 413 -25.79 1.93 4.69
CA VAL A 413 -25.23 0.64 4.27
C VAL A 413 -24.17 0.17 5.27
N ALA A 414 -23.28 1.06 5.71
CA ALA A 414 -22.25 0.73 6.69
C ALA A 414 -22.87 0.34 8.05
N GLY A 415 -23.82 1.13 8.54
CA GLY A 415 -24.52 0.87 9.79
C GLY A 415 -25.26 -0.48 9.78
N LEU A 416 -26.01 -0.76 8.71
CA LEU A 416 -26.72 -2.05 8.56
C LEU A 416 -25.72 -3.22 8.45
N THR A 417 -24.64 -3.07 7.67
CA THR A 417 -23.63 -4.14 7.56
C THR A 417 -22.96 -4.41 8.91
N THR A 418 -22.56 -3.37 9.62
CA THR A 418 -21.96 -3.50 10.96
C THR A 418 -22.94 -4.11 11.95
N LEU A 419 -24.19 -3.67 11.94
CA LEU A 419 -25.26 -4.24 12.79
C LEU A 419 -25.44 -5.73 12.53
N VAL A 420 -25.57 -6.14 11.25
CA VAL A 420 -25.73 -7.54 10.88
C VAL A 420 -24.53 -8.37 11.33
N ILE A 421 -23.29 -7.90 11.09
CA ILE A 421 -22.09 -8.66 11.49
C ILE A 421 -21.96 -8.75 13.01
N SER A 422 -22.16 -7.63 13.73
CA SER A 422 -22.07 -7.61 15.19
C SER A 422 -23.13 -8.51 15.86
N THR A 423 -24.36 -8.52 15.34
CA THR A 423 -25.42 -9.37 15.88
C THR A 423 -25.30 -10.84 15.46
N ALA A 424 -25.01 -11.11 14.18
CA ALA A 424 -24.87 -12.49 13.68
C ALA A 424 -23.65 -13.22 14.25
N SER A 425 -22.56 -12.49 14.54
CA SER A 425 -21.39 -13.06 15.23
C SER A 425 -21.65 -13.36 16.71
N GLY A 426 -22.68 -12.77 17.31
CA GLY A 426 -22.94 -12.81 18.76
C GLY A 426 -22.00 -11.95 19.61
N LEU A 427 -21.10 -11.16 18.97
CA LEU A 427 -20.07 -10.37 19.64
C LEU A 427 -20.52 -8.95 20.03
N GLY A 428 -21.68 -8.50 19.55
CA GLY A 428 -22.21 -7.18 19.87
C GLY A 428 -21.28 -6.03 19.42
N PHE A 429 -21.24 -4.96 20.23
CA PHE A 429 -20.52 -3.73 19.91
C PHE A 429 -19.34 -3.43 20.83
N GLY A 430 -18.90 -4.37 21.67
CA GLY A 430 -17.78 -4.21 22.61
C GLY A 430 -16.45 -3.78 21.94
N TRP A 431 -16.29 -4.08 20.63
CA TRP A 431 -15.13 -3.65 19.86
C TRP A 431 -14.95 -2.12 19.78
N LEU A 432 -16.02 -1.32 19.99
CA LEU A 432 -15.93 0.15 20.03
C LEU A 432 -15.12 0.63 21.24
N ASP A 433 -15.22 -0.06 22.37
CA ASP A 433 -14.51 0.30 23.60
C ASP A 433 -13.03 -0.05 23.52
N THR A 434 -12.68 -1.10 22.73
CA THR A 434 -11.29 -1.54 22.57
C THR A 434 -10.47 -0.65 21.62
N VAL A 435 -11.07 0.31 20.91
CA VAL A 435 -10.33 1.31 20.11
C VAL A 435 -9.35 2.10 20.99
N SER A 436 -9.69 2.33 22.25
CA SER A 436 -8.85 3.05 23.21
C SER A 436 -7.59 2.29 23.63
N VAL A 437 -7.55 0.96 23.48
CA VAL A 437 -6.40 0.08 23.79
C VAL A 437 -5.14 0.52 23.02
N ALA A 438 -5.31 1.04 21.82
CA ALA A 438 -4.21 1.59 21.03
C ALA A 438 -3.42 2.70 21.78
N ASN A 439 -4.07 3.45 22.69
CA ASN A 439 -3.41 4.54 23.41
C ASN A 439 -2.41 4.04 24.48
N ALA A 440 -2.53 2.80 24.94
CA ALA A 440 -1.63 2.22 25.94
C ALA A 440 -0.22 1.93 25.37
N VAL A 441 -0.10 1.71 24.07
CA VAL A 441 1.17 1.33 23.43
C VAL A 441 2.00 2.57 23.09
N ARG A 442 3.29 2.54 23.43
CA ARG A 442 4.27 3.57 23.05
C ARG A 442 5.09 3.08 21.85
N SER A 443 4.77 3.56 20.65
CA SER A 443 5.48 3.19 19.41
C SER A 443 6.46 4.30 19.01
N TRP A 444 7.73 3.97 18.89
CA TRP A 444 8.77 4.90 18.42
C TRP A 444 8.58 5.33 16.95
N MET A 445 7.82 4.57 16.14
CA MET A 445 7.49 4.92 14.76
C MET A 445 6.42 6.00 14.63
N SER A 446 5.68 6.28 15.71
CA SER A 446 4.68 7.35 15.76
C SER A 446 5.37 8.68 16.03
N LEU A 447 5.23 9.66 15.12
CA LEU A 447 5.86 10.98 15.27
C LEU A 447 5.51 11.66 16.62
N PRO A 448 4.22 11.76 17.03
CA PRO A 448 3.87 12.39 18.31
C PRO A 448 4.40 11.60 19.51
N THR A 449 4.46 10.25 19.40
CA THR A 449 4.97 9.41 20.48
C THR A 449 6.50 9.48 20.56
N ALA A 450 7.20 9.45 19.41
CA ALA A 450 8.65 9.61 19.38
C ALA A 450 9.09 10.96 19.95
N LEU A 451 8.38 12.04 19.62
CA LEU A 451 8.64 13.37 20.18
C LEU A 451 8.49 13.36 21.71
N GLY A 452 7.42 12.77 22.24
CA GLY A 452 7.21 12.63 23.68
C GLY A 452 8.31 11.82 24.37
N ILE A 453 8.75 10.70 23.76
CA ILE A 453 9.82 9.84 24.31
C ILE A 453 11.17 10.59 24.32
N VAL A 454 11.55 11.23 23.19
CA VAL A 454 12.83 11.94 23.08
C VAL A 454 12.91 13.12 24.05
N THR A 455 11.82 13.88 24.19
CA THR A 455 11.78 15.03 25.12
C THR A 455 11.72 14.57 26.58
N GLY A 456 11.00 13.49 26.89
CA GLY A 456 10.99 12.90 28.24
C GLY A 456 12.37 12.39 28.65
N PHE A 457 13.06 11.68 27.74
CA PHE A 457 14.44 11.22 27.96
C PHE A 457 15.42 12.41 28.14
N GLY A 458 15.28 13.46 27.31
CA GLY A 458 16.03 14.71 27.47
C GLY A 458 15.81 15.34 28.84
N GLY A 459 14.58 15.34 29.36
CA GLY A 459 14.25 15.80 30.70
C GLY A 459 14.98 15.01 31.79
N VAL A 460 15.01 13.70 31.67
CA VAL A 460 15.77 12.82 32.60
C VAL A 460 17.26 13.13 32.57
N LEU A 461 17.86 13.29 31.39
CA LEU A 461 19.28 13.62 31.24
C LEU A 461 19.65 14.99 31.84
N LEU A 462 18.72 15.94 31.83
CA LEU A 462 18.90 17.29 32.38
C LEU A 462 18.52 17.38 33.88
N GLY A 463 18.15 16.26 34.53
CA GLY A 463 17.71 16.25 35.92
C GLY A 463 16.32 16.86 36.16
N LEU A 464 15.53 17.07 35.09
CA LEU A 464 14.19 17.66 35.18
C LEU A 464 13.07 16.62 35.38
N GLY A 465 13.41 15.32 35.35
CA GLY A 465 12.46 14.22 35.45
C GLY A 465 11.87 13.73 34.12
N ASP A 466 11.08 12.64 34.18
CA ASP A 466 10.42 12.07 32.99
C ASP A 466 9.07 12.76 32.73
N HIS A 467 9.03 13.60 31.71
CA HIS A 467 7.82 14.31 31.26
C HIS A 467 7.14 13.63 30.07
N THR A 468 7.51 12.40 29.69
CA THR A 468 6.98 11.68 28.53
C THR A 468 5.44 11.66 28.54
N THR A 469 4.81 11.26 29.64
CA THR A 469 3.34 11.14 29.70
C THR A 469 2.64 12.50 29.55
N ALA A 470 3.18 13.55 30.18
CA ALA A 470 2.64 14.91 30.07
C ALA A 470 2.75 15.44 28.64
N LEU A 471 3.84 15.14 27.94
CA LEU A 471 4.02 15.54 26.53
C LEU A 471 3.11 14.73 25.60
N LEU A 472 2.92 13.44 25.83
CA LEU A 472 2.01 12.61 25.05
C LEU A 472 0.55 13.08 25.16
N SER A 473 0.12 13.59 26.32
CA SER A 473 -1.23 14.14 26.51
C SER A 473 -1.49 15.40 25.67
N ILE A 474 -0.44 16.07 25.18
CA ILE A 474 -0.52 17.25 24.31
C ILE A 474 -0.26 16.87 22.84
N THR A 475 0.82 16.13 22.58
CA THR A 475 1.26 15.86 21.20
C THR A 475 0.30 14.96 20.43
N ARG A 476 -0.30 13.94 21.10
CA ARG A 476 -1.24 13.02 20.45
C ARG A 476 -2.56 13.67 20.03
N PRO A 477 -3.26 14.47 20.86
CA PRO A 477 -4.44 15.21 20.41
C PRO A 477 -4.15 16.19 19.27
N ILE A 478 -3.04 16.94 19.34
CA ILE A 478 -2.64 17.86 18.27
C ILE A 478 -2.42 17.08 16.97
N ALA A 479 -1.71 15.95 17.02
CA ALA A 479 -1.50 15.10 15.87
C ALA A 479 -2.82 14.57 15.29
N GLY A 480 -3.77 14.19 16.14
CA GLY A 480 -5.13 13.78 15.73
C GLY A 480 -5.87 14.90 14.99
N VAL A 481 -5.82 16.13 15.50
CA VAL A 481 -6.42 17.31 14.83
C VAL A 481 -5.76 17.55 13.47
N VAL A 482 -4.44 17.46 13.37
CA VAL A 482 -3.70 17.64 12.10
C VAL A 482 -4.07 16.54 11.09
N ALA A 483 -4.14 15.28 11.52
CA ALA A 483 -4.56 14.16 10.68
C ALA A 483 -6.01 14.34 10.19
N GLY A 484 -6.90 14.77 11.07
CA GLY A 484 -8.30 15.11 10.75
C GLY A 484 -8.39 16.24 9.73
N PHE A 485 -7.63 17.32 9.92
CA PHE A 485 -7.58 18.44 8.99
C PHE A 485 -7.10 18.02 7.60
N ILE A 486 -6.01 17.24 7.52
CA ILE A 486 -5.50 16.71 6.25
C ILE A 486 -6.56 15.84 5.58
N THR A 487 -7.23 14.97 6.34
CA THR A 487 -8.28 14.09 5.82
C THR A 487 -9.45 14.87 5.25
N VAL A 488 -9.98 15.86 5.98
CA VAL A 488 -11.06 16.74 5.50
C VAL A 488 -10.63 17.50 4.25
N ARG A 489 -9.41 18.01 4.23
CA ARG A 489 -8.81 18.67 3.07
C ARG A 489 -8.78 17.76 1.83
N MET A 490 -8.44 16.48 2.02
CA MET A 490 -8.41 15.49 0.95
C MET A 490 -9.82 15.08 0.49
N LEU A 491 -10.79 14.98 1.40
CA LEU A 491 -12.19 14.76 1.06
C LEU A 491 -12.75 15.90 0.19
N ILE A 492 -12.49 17.15 0.57
CA ILE A 492 -12.87 18.32 -0.22
C ILE A 492 -12.18 18.33 -1.58
N ALA A 493 -10.87 17.98 -1.63
CA ALA A 493 -10.13 17.87 -2.88
C ALA A 493 -10.69 16.79 -3.82
N THR A 494 -11.19 15.69 -3.26
CA THR A 494 -11.89 14.63 -4.01
C THR A 494 -13.22 15.13 -4.56
N TRP A 495 -14.02 15.78 -3.72
CA TRP A 495 -15.32 16.34 -4.13
C TRP A 495 -15.17 17.39 -5.22
N THR A 496 -14.18 18.28 -5.11
CA THR A 496 -13.88 19.30 -6.14
C THR A 496 -13.16 18.74 -7.37
N GLY A 497 -12.78 17.45 -7.36
CA GLY A 497 -12.11 16.77 -8.47
C GLY A 497 -10.64 17.16 -8.67
N ARG A 498 -10.01 17.74 -7.67
CA ARG A 498 -8.58 18.11 -7.73
C ARG A 498 -7.65 16.93 -7.56
N ILE A 499 -8.08 15.92 -6.81
CA ILE A 499 -7.32 14.70 -6.57
C ILE A 499 -8.24 13.51 -6.77
N HIS A 500 -7.72 12.47 -7.41
CA HIS A 500 -8.45 11.21 -7.57
C HIS A 500 -8.70 10.58 -6.18
N PRO A 501 -9.89 9.96 -5.91
CA PRO A 501 -10.23 9.36 -4.61
C PRO A 501 -9.15 8.43 -4.05
N VAL A 502 -8.52 7.62 -4.90
CA VAL A 502 -7.44 6.69 -4.52
C VAL A 502 -6.21 7.43 -3.98
N GLY A 503 -5.79 8.51 -4.65
CA GLY A 503 -4.65 9.32 -4.20
C GLY A 503 -4.95 10.07 -2.91
N ALA A 504 -6.14 10.66 -2.81
CA ALA A 504 -6.60 11.36 -1.62
C ALA A 504 -6.69 10.42 -0.41
N LEU A 505 -7.19 9.18 -0.61
CA LEU A 505 -7.20 8.13 0.40
C LEU A 505 -5.77 7.79 0.86
N GLY A 506 -4.85 7.56 -0.08
CA GLY A 506 -3.46 7.21 0.25
C GLY A 506 -2.77 8.31 1.07
N VAL A 507 -2.94 9.58 0.70
CA VAL A 507 -2.39 10.72 1.45
C VAL A 507 -3.01 10.82 2.85
N SER A 508 -4.32 10.65 2.98
CA SER A 508 -5.01 10.70 4.27
C SER A 508 -4.58 9.56 5.19
N LEU A 509 -4.52 8.32 4.67
CA LEU A 509 -4.02 7.19 5.45
C LEU A 509 -2.55 7.36 5.83
N GLY A 510 -1.74 7.98 4.96
CA GLY A 510 -0.35 8.33 5.29
C GLY A 510 -0.26 9.30 6.46
N ALA A 511 -1.07 10.35 6.46
CA ALA A 511 -1.15 11.30 7.56
C ALA A 511 -1.65 10.62 8.85
N ILE A 512 -2.70 9.81 8.76
CA ILE A 512 -3.24 9.06 9.90
C ILE A 512 -2.16 8.15 10.49
N VAL A 513 -1.49 7.32 9.66
CA VAL A 513 -0.48 6.37 10.15
C VAL A 513 0.68 7.09 10.83
N LEU A 514 1.22 8.16 10.22
CA LEU A 514 2.36 8.88 10.79
C LEU A 514 2.03 9.62 12.08
N LEU A 515 0.78 10.05 12.24
CA LEU A 515 0.29 10.86 13.36
C LEU A 515 -0.52 10.05 14.38
N PHE A 516 -0.78 8.77 14.11
CA PHE A 516 -1.50 7.88 15.04
C PHE A 516 -0.66 7.58 16.29
N PRO A 517 -1.28 7.40 17.48
CA PRO A 517 -0.56 7.12 18.71
C PRO A 517 0.33 5.89 18.66
N VAL A 518 -0.12 4.87 17.93
CA VAL A 518 0.58 3.58 17.74
C VAL A 518 0.80 3.34 16.26
N VAL A 519 2.04 3.15 15.88
CA VAL A 519 2.42 2.77 14.51
C VAL A 519 3.18 1.46 14.56
N GLN A 520 2.68 0.49 13.84
CA GLN A 520 3.36 -0.77 13.59
C GLN A 520 3.91 -0.77 12.15
N PRO A 521 4.98 -1.50 11.86
CA PRO A 521 5.60 -1.49 10.53
C PRO A 521 4.64 -1.76 9.38
N TRP A 522 3.71 -2.68 9.55
CA TRP A 522 2.71 -3.04 8.54
C TRP A 522 1.60 -1.98 8.36
N TYR A 523 1.40 -1.06 9.32
CA TYR A 523 0.45 0.05 9.14
C TYR A 523 0.86 1.00 8.01
N LEU A 524 2.16 1.09 7.69
CA LEU A 524 2.65 1.85 6.55
C LEU A 524 1.99 1.39 5.24
N LEU A 525 1.62 0.12 5.14
CA LEU A 525 0.94 -0.44 3.97
C LEU A 525 -0.46 0.13 3.76
N TRP A 526 -1.12 0.63 4.82
CA TRP A 526 -2.43 1.29 4.67
C TRP A 526 -2.35 2.49 3.73
N ALA A 527 -1.23 3.21 3.75
CA ALA A 527 -0.96 4.33 2.86
C ALA A 527 -0.27 3.90 1.56
N ILE A 528 0.78 3.06 1.67
CA ILE A 528 1.65 2.72 0.53
C ILE A 528 0.87 1.97 -0.54
N VAL A 529 -0.04 1.05 -0.17
CA VAL A 529 -0.77 0.24 -1.16
C VAL A 529 -1.72 1.08 -2.01
N PRO A 530 -2.63 1.92 -1.46
CA PRO A 530 -3.42 2.82 -2.30
C PRO A 530 -2.56 3.86 -3.04
N MET A 531 -1.49 4.39 -2.42
CA MET A 531 -0.56 5.30 -3.10
C MET A 531 0.13 4.63 -4.29
N ALA A 532 0.43 3.34 -4.22
CA ALA A 532 1.03 2.60 -5.33
C ALA A 532 0.14 2.60 -6.58
N ALA A 533 -1.18 2.68 -6.42
CA ALA A 533 -2.12 2.80 -7.54
C ALA A 533 -2.21 4.22 -8.13
N TRP A 534 -1.67 5.24 -7.44
CA TRP A 534 -1.84 6.64 -7.86
C TRP A 534 -0.52 7.38 -8.03
N ALA A 535 0.47 7.15 -7.16
CA ALA A 535 1.70 7.95 -7.11
C ALA A 535 2.62 7.67 -8.31
N THR A 536 2.79 8.64 -9.19
CA THR A 536 3.75 8.61 -10.31
C THR A 536 4.91 9.57 -10.08
N ARG A 537 4.66 10.69 -9.40
CA ARG A 537 5.67 11.72 -9.14
C ARG A 537 6.69 11.25 -8.09
N PRO A 538 7.99 11.59 -8.27
CA PRO A 538 9.05 11.23 -7.32
C PRO A 538 8.77 11.66 -5.88
N VAL A 539 8.11 12.81 -5.69
CA VAL A 539 7.78 13.36 -4.35
C VAL A 539 6.92 12.41 -3.50
N PHE A 540 6.11 11.55 -4.12
CA PHE A 540 5.31 10.53 -3.41
C PHE A 540 5.93 9.14 -3.49
N ARG A 541 6.47 8.78 -4.65
CA ARG A 541 6.99 7.42 -4.91
C ARG A 541 8.31 7.16 -4.19
N VAL A 542 9.23 8.13 -4.21
CA VAL A 542 10.56 7.95 -3.57
C VAL A 542 10.46 7.77 -2.05
N PRO A 543 9.70 8.59 -1.29
CA PRO A 543 9.50 8.32 0.13
C PRO A 543 8.87 6.96 0.41
N ALA A 544 7.87 6.54 -0.37
CA ALA A 544 7.24 5.23 -0.20
C ALA A 544 8.24 4.07 -0.40
N ILE A 545 9.11 4.17 -1.42
CA ILE A 545 10.19 3.21 -1.66
C ILE A 545 11.20 3.25 -0.52
N GLY A 546 11.67 4.43 -0.13
CA GLY A 546 12.67 4.62 0.91
C GLY A 546 12.21 4.08 2.26
N ILE A 547 11.02 4.44 2.71
CA ILE A 547 10.44 3.98 3.97
C ILE A 547 10.25 2.45 3.93
N SER A 548 9.72 1.89 2.82
CA SER A 548 9.58 0.45 2.67
C SER A 548 10.92 -0.28 2.79
N ALA A 549 11.96 0.20 2.11
CA ALA A 549 13.29 -0.40 2.16
C ALA A 549 13.92 -0.31 3.55
N VAL A 550 13.93 0.88 4.15
CA VAL A 550 14.55 1.13 5.46
C VAL A 550 13.86 0.35 6.55
N VAL A 551 12.52 0.47 6.66
CA VAL A 551 11.77 -0.22 7.71
C VAL A 551 11.92 -1.74 7.57
N SER A 552 11.90 -2.29 6.35
CA SER A 552 12.10 -3.73 6.14
C SER A 552 13.47 -4.23 6.60
N VAL A 553 14.52 -3.41 6.53
CA VAL A 553 15.88 -3.82 6.92
C VAL A 553 16.14 -3.68 8.42
N ILE A 554 15.56 -2.66 9.06
CA ILE A 554 15.81 -2.40 10.49
C ILE A 554 14.99 -3.29 11.43
N LEU A 555 13.98 -3.99 10.90
CA LEU A 555 13.12 -4.84 11.71
C LEU A 555 13.81 -6.15 12.09
N MET A 556 13.65 -6.52 13.34
CA MET A 556 14.21 -7.73 13.89
C MET A 556 13.17 -8.85 13.92
N PRO A 557 13.55 -10.09 13.65
CA PRO A 557 12.70 -11.25 13.89
C PRO A 557 12.38 -11.37 15.39
N ARG A 558 11.18 -11.83 15.74
CA ARG A 558 10.63 -11.79 17.10
C ARG A 558 10.60 -13.16 17.80
N GLY A 559 11.46 -14.07 17.44
CA GLY A 559 11.38 -15.44 17.95
C GLY A 559 12.42 -15.82 19.00
N ALA A 560 13.36 -14.93 19.32
CA ALA A 560 14.40 -15.17 20.33
C ALA A 560 14.76 -13.87 21.03
N ASP A 561 15.19 -14.00 22.29
CA ASP A 561 15.86 -12.91 22.99
C ASP A 561 17.28 -12.81 22.45
N LEU A 562 17.60 -11.65 21.88
CA LEU A 562 18.84 -11.41 21.15
C LEU A 562 19.69 -10.41 21.92
N GLU A 563 20.89 -10.84 22.27
CA GLU A 563 21.89 -9.99 22.91
C GLU A 563 22.45 -8.95 21.93
N VAL A 564 22.84 -7.79 22.45
CA VAL A 564 23.36 -6.67 21.65
C VAL A 564 24.53 -7.11 20.76
N PHE A 565 25.47 -7.91 21.27
CA PHE A 565 26.60 -8.39 20.48
C PHE A 565 26.18 -9.29 19.32
N GLN A 566 25.12 -10.09 19.48
CA GLN A 566 24.55 -10.92 18.41
C GLN A 566 23.96 -10.06 17.29
N ILE A 567 23.25 -8.99 17.68
CA ILE A 567 22.66 -8.04 16.73
C ILE A 567 23.78 -7.32 15.96
N VAL A 568 24.75 -6.76 16.67
CA VAL A 568 25.87 -6.03 16.04
C VAL A 568 26.70 -6.95 15.14
N GLY A 569 27.07 -8.13 15.65
CA GLY A 569 27.83 -9.11 14.86
C GLY A 569 27.10 -9.56 13.60
N SER A 570 25.79 -9.82 13.71
CA SER A 570 24.95 -10.18 12.56
C SER A 570 24.81 -9.04 11.55
N ALA A 571 24.67 -7.80 12.02
CA ALA A 571 24.60 -6.62 11.17
C ALA A 571 25.91 -6.40 10.41
N VAL A 572 27.08 -6.52 11.07
CA VAL A 572 28.40 -6.43 10.44
C VAL A 572 28.56 -7.52 9.39
N ALA A 573 28.25 -8.77 9.72
CA ALA A 573 28.28 -9.88 8.76
C ALA A 573 27.39 -9.61 7.55
N THR A 574 26.20 -9.07 7.78
CA THR A 574 25.25 -8.72 6.71
C THR A 574 25.81 -7.65 5.79
N VAL A 575 26.43 -6.61 6.34
CA VAL A 575 27.07 -5.54 5.53
C VAL A 575 28.19 -6.13 4.69
N ILE A 576 29.08 -6.94 5.28
CA ILE A 576 30.19 -7.58 4.56
C ILE A 576 29.67 -8.44 3.42
N VAL A 577 28.74 -9.36 3.69
CA VAL A 577 28.16 -10.25 2.68
C VAL A 577 27.46 -9.46 1.57
N SER A 578 26.70 -8.41 1.93
CA SER A 578 26.00 -7.57 0.96
C SER A 578 26.98 -6.80 0.05
N VAL A 579 28.04 -6.23 0.60
CA VAL A 579 29.08 -5.54 -0.18
C VAL A 579 29.78 -6.52 -1.11
N LEU A 580 30.21 -7.68 -0.60
CA LEU A 580 30.84 -8.73 -1.43
C LEU A 580 29.90 -9.18 -2.55
N PHE A 581 28.63 -9.40 -2.26
CA PHE A 581 27.63 -9.77 -3.25
C PHE A 581 27.47 -8.70 -4.34
N ILE A 582 27.39 -7.43 -3.98
CA ILE A 582 27.31 -6.31 -4.94
C ILE A 582 28.57 -6.25 -5.82
N VAL A 583 29.77 -6.41 -5.22
CA VAL A 583 31.05 -6.39 -5.96
C VAL A 583 31.14 -7.55 -6.94
N VAL A 584 30.82 -8.76 -6.50
CA VAL A 584 30.85 -9.96 -7.36
C VAL A 584 29.84 -9.89 -8.49
N THR A 585 28.64 -9.35 -8.20
CA THR A 585 27.54 -9.29 -9.17
C THR A 585 27.49 -7.99 -9.97
N ARG A 586 28.48 -7.09 -9.81
CA ARG A 586 28.48 -5.73 -10.42
C ARG A 586 28.26 -5.71 -11.93
N ASN A 587 28.73 -6.73 -12.65
CA ASN A 587 28.58 -6.86 -14.10
C ASN A 587 27.36 -7.72 -14.51
N ALA A 588 26.83 -8.49 -13.57
CA ALA A 588 25.75 -9.44 -13.82
C ALA A 588 24.36 -8.86 -13.56
N LEU A 589 24.27 -7.92 -12.63
CA LEU A 589 23.05 -7.25 -12.22
C LEU A 589 23.11 -5.75 -12.56
N PRO A 590 21.98 -5.09 -12.77
CA PRO A 590 21.92 -3.68 -13.16
C PRO A 590 22.07 -2.73 -11.95
N TRP A 591 23.20 -2.82 -11.22
CA TRP A 591 23.49 -1.95 -10.06
C TRP A 591 23.67 -0.47 -10.46
N ARG A 592 24.25 -0.21 -11.63
CA ARG A 592 24.38 1.13 -12.21
C ARG A 592 23.34 1.31 -13.31
N GLY A 593 22.71 2.48 -13.39
CA GLY A 593 21.95 2.88 -14.57
C GLY A 593 22.87 2.75 -15.79
N GLN A 594 22.40 2.18 -16.89
CA GLN A 594 23.18 2.19 -18.13
C GLN A 594 23.41 3.65 -18.49
N GLN A 595 24.66 4.08 -18.47
CA GLN A 595 25.05 5.32 -19.17
C GLN A 595 24.66 5.10 -20.63
N GLY A 596 23.88 6.03 -21.18
CA GLY A 596 23.38 5.91 -22.54
C GLY A 596 24.51 5.53 -23.48
N VAL A 597 24.34 4.45 -24.21
CA VAL A 597 25.06 4.29 -25.47
C VAL A 597 24.68 5.51 -26.28
N SER A 598 25.62 6.41 -26.48
CA SER A 598 25.48 7.55 -27.39
C SER A 598 24.81 7.00 -28.66
N ALA A 599 23.68 7.58 -29.03
CA ALA A 599 23.09 7.27 -30.31
C ALA A 599 24.19 7.35 -31.35
N PRO A 600 24.34 6.37 -32.25
CA PRO A 600 25.34 6.50 -33.31
C PRO A 600 25.04 7.82 -33.99
N SER A 601 26.07 8.70 -34.01
CA SER A 601 26.02 9.96 -34.75
C SER A 601 25.54 9.61 -36.16
N GLN A 602 24.38 10.12 -36.56
CA GLN A 602 23.96 10.07 -37.94
C GLN A 602 25.10 10.69 -38.75
N PRO A 603 25.61 9.99 -39.78
CA PRO A 603 26.57 10.62 -40.66
C PRO A 603 25.91 11.86 -41.23
N ALA A 604 26.56 13.01 -41.08
CA ALA A 604 26.16 14.26 -41.68
C ALA A 604 25.99 13.99 -43.20
N GLY A 605 24.75 13.86 -43.66
CA GLY A 605 24.41 13.72 -45.04
C GLY A 605 24.86 14.97 -45.77
N ALA A 606 25.84 14.82 -46.62
CA ALA A 606 26.29 15.81 -47.59
C ALA A 606 25.10 16.23 -48.44
N TYR A 607 24.53 17.38 -48.22
CA TYR A 607 23.76 18.08 -49.24
C TYR A 607 24.77 18.68 -50.20
N GLY A 608 25.04 17.92 -51.28
CA GLY A 608 25.70 18.45 -52.46
C GLY A 608 24.78 19.49 -53.11
N VAL A 609 25.20 20.71 -53.07
CA VAL A 609 24.72 21.78 -53.94
C VAL A 609 25.33 21.52 -55.30
N THR A 610 24.51 21.17 -56.30
CA THR A 610 24.89 21.33 -57.71
C THR A 610 23.91 22.30 -58.38
N SER A 611 24.50 23.37 -58.86
CA SER A 611 24.15 24.41 -59.82
C SER A 611 22.79 24.27 -60.57
#